data_6a1abf3931fcf2cd48cef9361ca15bc3
#
_entry.id   6a1abf3931fcf2cd48cef9361ca15bc3
#
_cell.length_a   1.000
_cell.length_b   1.000
_cell.length_c   1.000
_cell.angle_alpha   90.00
_cell.angle_beta   90.00
_cell.angle_gamma   90.00
#
_symmetry.space_group_name_H-M   'P 1'
#
loop_
_entity.id
_entity.type
_entity.pdbx_description
1 polymer ?
#
loop_
_entity_poly.entity_id
_entity_poly.type
_entity_poly.pdbx_seq_one_letter_code
_entity_poly.pdbx_strand_id
1 'polypeptide(L)'
;MEHNKMILAIVRGEDYYDTVHALNEKGFYVTVLSTSGGFLRQKNTTLMICTDESRVSEALAILKRVAGKRTQTVYQSPCAYSEHGMVSTAAMVPPVATAQDVGGVTAIVMDVQKMDKF
;
A
#
# COMPACT_ATOMS: atom_id res chain seq x y z
N MET A 1 -9.31 -11.26 -24.04
CA MET A 1 -9.38 -10.05 -23.20
C MET A 1 -8.16 -9.19 -23.51
N GLU A 2 -8.40 -8.03 -23.99
CA GLU A 2 -7.34 -7.12 -24.37
C GLU A 2 -6.91 -6.28 -23.18
N HIS A 3 -5.62 -6.32 -22.86
CA HIS A 3 -5.04 -5.47 -21.85
C HIS A 3 -4.50 -4.22 -22.53
N ASN A 4 -5.36 -3.24 -22.73
CA ASN A 4 -5.00 -2.02 -23.45
C ASN A 4 -4.65 -0.85 -22.54
N LYS A 5 -4.70 -1.05 -21.24
CA LYS A 5 -4.32 -0.03 -20.26
C LYS A 5 -3.36 -0.62 -19.24
N MET A 6 -2.44 0.20 -18.80
CA MET A 6 -1.52 -0.15 -17.73
C MET A 6 -1.62 0.88 -16.63
N ILE A 7 -1.74 0.39 -15.41
CA ILE A 7 -1.75 1.24 -14.22
C ILE A 7 -0.46 0.99 -13.47
N LEU A 8 0.30 2.04 -13.24
CA LEU A 8 1.40 2.02 -12.28
C LEU A 8 0.91 2.63 -10.99
N ALA A 9 0.90 1.85 -9.95
CA ALA A 9 0.42 2.29 -8.65
C ALA A 9 1.57 2.24 -7.64
N ILE A 10 1.89 3.38 -7.09
CA ILE A 10 2.91 3.49 -6.05
C ILE A 10 2.19 3.55 -4.73
N VAL A 11 2.38 2.51 -3.92
CA VAL A 11 1.71 2.37 -2.64
C VAL A 11 2.74 2.30 -1.52
N ARG A 12 2.29 2.57 -0.29
CA ARG A 12 3.15 2.39 0.87
C ARG A 12 3.46 0.92 1.06
N GLY A 13 4.68 0.62 1.48
CA GLY A 13 5.12 -0.76 1.67
C GLY A 13 4.25 -1.54 2.65
N GLU A 14 3.71 -0.87 3.64
CA GLU A 14 2.80 -1.48 4.62
C GLU A 14 1.45 -1.87 4.03
N ASP A 15 1.07 -1.27 2.90
CA ASP A 15 -0.23 -1.52 2.27
C ASP A 15 -0.16 -2.44 1.05
N TYR A 16 1.05 -2.78 0.59
CA TYR A 16 1.16 -3.48 -0.70
C TYR A 16 0.53 -4.86 -0.68
N TYR A 17 0.69 -5.60 0.41
CA TYR A 17 0.17 -6.96 0.49
C TYR A 17 -1.36 -6.99 0.38
N ASP A 18 -2.02 -6.15 1.18
CA ASP A 18 -3.48 -6.07 1.17
C ASP A 18 -3.99 -5.55 -0.17
N THR A 19 -3.25 -4.64 -0.79
CA THR A 19 -3.62 -4.08 -2.08
C THR A 19 -3.55 -5.13 -3.18
N VAL A 20 -2.46 -5.89 -3.23
CA VAL A 20 -2.29 -6.98 -4.19
C VAL A 20 -3.37 -8.03 -4.00
N HIS A 21 -3.63 -8.40 -2.75
CA HIS A 21 -4.65 -9.38 -2.44
C HIS A 21 -6.05 -8.94 -2.90
N ALA A 22 -6.40 -7.70 -2.62
CA ALA A 22 -7.71 -7.16 -3.03
C ALA A 22 -7.85 -7.11 -4.55
N LEU A 23 -6.79 -6.74 -5.24
CA LEU A 23 -6.79 -6.70 -6.71
C LEU A 23 -6.91 -8.11 -7.29
N ASN A 24 -6.18 -9.06 -6.74
CA ASN A 24 -6.23 -10.45 -7.20
C ASN A 24 -7.59 -11.07 -6.99
N GLU A 25 -8.27 -10.75 -5.90
CA GLU A 25 -9.63 -11.24 -5.65
C GLU A 25 -10.62 -10.81 -6.72
N LYS A 26 -10.38 -9.69 -7.35
CA LYS A 26 -11.23 -9.17 -8.43
C LYS A 26 -10.72 -9.56 -9.80
N GLY A 27 -9.73 -10.44 -9.87
CA GLY A 27 -9.22 -10.96 -11.12
C GLY A 27 -8.19 -10.08 -11.82
N PHE A 28 -7.64 -9.09 -11.14
CA PHE A 28 -6.56 -8.29 -11.70
C PHE A 28 -5.22 -8.99 -11.49
N TYR A 29 -4.40 -9.01 -12.52
CA TYR A 29 -3.03 -9.50 -12.43
C TYR A 29 -2.12 -8.34 -12.04
N VAL A 30 -1.37 -8.53 -10.99
CA VAL A 30 -0.50 -7.49 -10.45
C VAL A 30 0.93 -7.98 -10.46
N THR A 31 1.81 -7.18 -11.06
CA THR A 31 3.25 -7.41 -10.99
C THR A 31 3.82 -6.43 -9.98
N VAL A 32 4.53 -6.95 -9.02
CA VAL A 32 5.15 -6.13 -7.98
C VAL A 32 6.55 -5.77 -8.46
N LEU A 33 6.79 -4.47 -8.63
CA LEU A 33 8.10 -3.94 -8.99
C LEU A 33 8.74 -3.46 -7.70
N SER A 34 9.66 -4.26 -7.17
CA SER A 34 10.30 -3.87 -5.93
C SER A 34 11.40 -2.86 -6.20
N THR A 35 11.35 -1.76 -5.48
CA THR A 35 12.42 -0.78 -5.50
C THR A 35 13.29 -1.01 -4.28
N SER A 36 14.53 -1.34 -4.51
CA SER A 36 15.50 -1.51 -3.45
C SER A 36 16.18 -0.17 -3.13
N GLY A 37 15.43 0.74 -2.56
CA GLY A 37 16.02 1.98 -2.08
C GLY A 37 16.30 1.87 -0.61
N GLY A 38 17.48 1.40 -0.23
CA GLY A 38 17.77 1.03 1.14
C GLY A 38 17.85 2.16 2.15
N PHE A 39 17.66 3.40 1.77
CA PHE A 39 17.84 4.51 2.70
C PHE A 39 16.57 5.23 3.09
N LEU A 40 15.46 4.92 2.48
CA LEU A 40 14.22 5.61 2.79
C LEU A 40 13.51 4.88 3.92
N ARG A 41 13.20 5.61 4.96
CA ARG A 41 12.44 5.10 6.09
C ARG A 41 11.05 4.65 5.69
N GLN A 42 10.55 5.21 4.59
CA GLN A 42 9.27 4.82 4.04
C GLN A 42 9.54 4.06 2.75
N LYS A 43 9.24 2.78 2.78
CA LYS A 43 9.34 1.97 1.59
C LYS A 43 8.06 2.11 0.79
N ASN A 44 8.22 2.48 -0.45
CA ASN A 44 7.12 2.46 -1.40
C ASN A 44 7.31 1.25 -2.30
N THR A 45 6.20 0.66 -2.68
CA THR A 45 6.18 -0.45 -3.61
C THR A 45 5.42 -0.04 -4.84
N THR A 46 5.97 -0.32 -6.01
CA THR A 46 5.30 -0.03 -7.26
C THR A 46 4.63 -1.30 -7.78
N LEU A 47 3.37 -1.17 -8.09
CA LEU A 47 2.55 -2.24 -8.66
C LEU A 47 2.27 -1.92 -10.12
N MET A 48 2.34 -2.92 -10.96
CA MET A 48 1.96 -2.79 -12.37
C MET A 48 0.74 -3.65 -12.62
N ILE A 49 -0.31 -3.02 -13.11
CA ILE A 49 -1.58 -3.70 -13.40
C ILE A 49 -1.91 -3.45 -14.87
N CYS A 50 -2.01 -4.52 -15.64
CA CYS A 50 -2.46 -4.42 -17.01
C CYS A 50 -3.90 -4.88 -17.09
N THR A 51 -4.77 -4.06 -17.65
CA THR A 51 -6.19 -4.35 -17.69
C THR A 51 -6.85 -3.71 -18.91
N ASP A 52 -8.11 -3.96 -19.04
CA ASP A 52 -8.95 -3.36 -20.07
C ASP A 52 -9.48 -2.02 -19.59
N GLU A 53 -9.70 -1.12 -20.54
CA GLU A 53 -10.22 0.23 -20.24
C GLU A 53 -11.50 0.18 -19.39
N SER A 54 -12.36 -0.78 -19.67
CA SER A 54 -13.63 -0.92 -18.95
C SER A 54 -13.46 -1.23 -17.47
N ARG A 55 -12.29 -1.72 -17.07
CA ARG A 55 -12.03 -2.10 -15.69
C ARG A 55 -11.10 -1.15 -14.94
N VAL A 56 -10.63 -0.10 -15.60
CA VAL A 56 -9.71 0.86 -14.95
C VAL A 56 -10.35 1.50 -13.72
N SER A 57 -11.60 1.93 -13.83
CA SER A 57 -12.29 2.56 -12.70
C SER A 57 -12.41 1.63 -11.51
N GLU A 58 -12.65 0.35 -11.74
CA GLU A 58 -12.72 -0.65 -10.69
C GLU A 58 -11.38 -0.80 -9.99
N ALA A 59 -10.30 -0.89 -10.76
CA ALA A 59 -8.97 -1.02 -10.20
C ALA A 59 -8.59 0.22 -9.38
N LEU A 60 -8.87 1.41 -9.88
CA LEU A 60 -8.59 2.65 -9.18
C LEU A 60 -9.40 2.75 -7.88
N ALA A 61 -10.64 2.29 -7.88
CA ALA A 61 -11.47 2.28 -6.69
C ALA A 61 -10.88 1.36 -5.61
N ILE A 62 -10.37 0.20 -6.01
CA ILE A 62 -9.71 -0.72 -5.08
C ILE A 62 -8.45 -0.09 -4.49
N LEU A 63 -7.63 0.52 -5.35
CA LEU A 63 -6.41 1.19 -4.89
C LEU A 63 -6.72 2.28 -3.87
N LYS A 64 -7.72 3.09 -4.16
CA LYS A 64 -8.13 4.17 -3.25
C LYS A 64 -8.63 3.62 -1.92
N ARG A 65 -9.44 2.58 -1.96
CA ARG A 65 -10.05 2.00 -0.77
C ARG A 65 -9.00 1.33 0.13
N VAL A 66 -8.07 0.60 -0.44
CA VAL A 66 -7.13 -0.22 0.33
C VAL A 66 -5.85 0.55 0.67
N ALA A 67 -5.34 1.33 -0.28
CA ALA A 67 -4.03 1.98 -0.15
C ALA A 67 -4.09 3.51 -0.08
N GLY A 68 -5.26 4.10 -0.22
CA GLY A 68 -5.40 5.56 -0.20
C GLY A 68 -5.12 6.17 1.15
N LYS A 69 -4.95 7.48 1.17
CA LYS A 69 -4.73 8.22 2.41
C LYS A 69 -5.90 8.04 3.36
N ARG A 70 -5.58 7.78 4.60
CA ARG A 70 -6.57 7.62 5.65
C ARG A 70 -5.96 7.95 7.00
N THR A 71 -6.81 8.25 7.95
CA THR A 71 -6.40 8.47 9.33
C THR A 71 -6.66 7.19 10.11
N GLN A 72 -5.64 6.71 10.77
CA GLN A 72 -5.73 5.50 11.58
C GLN A 72 -5.42 5.84 13.02
N THR A 73 -6.21 5.30 13.93
CA THR A 73 -5.94 5.44 15.34
C THR A 73 -4.93 4.39 15.75
N VAL A 74 -3.81 4.86 16.29
CA VAL A 74 -2.76 3.99 16.78
C VAL A 74 -2.67 4.16 18.28
N TYR A 75 -2.65 3.05 19.00
CA TYR A 75 -2.49 3.06 20.44
C TYR A 75 -1.02 2.86 20.76
N GLN A 76 -0.42 3.87 21.36
CA GLN A 76 0.98 3.81 21.75
C GLN A 76 1.09 3.92 23.25
N SER A 77 1.91 3.05 23.83
CA SER A 77 2.28 3.20 25.23
C SER A 77 3.17 4.42 25.37
N PRO A 78 2.87 5.33 26.32
CA PRO A 78 3.66 6.53 26.50
C PRO A 78 5.04 6.25 27.10
N CYS A 79 5.32 5.02 27.45
CA CYS A 79 6.62 4.68 28.01
C CYS A 79 7.58 4.20 26.94
N ALA A 80 8.65 4.95 26.79
CA ALA A 80 9.77 4.49 26.01
C ALA A 80 10.40 3.27 26.71
N TYR A 81 10.94 2.36 25.92
CA TYR A 81 11.73 1.28 26.46
C TYR A 81 12.92 1.85 27.19
N SER A 82 13.06 1.54 28.47
CA SER A 82 14.30 1.84 29.16
C SER A 82 15.38 0.90 28.63
N GLU A 83 16.61 1.38 28.62
CA GLU A 83 17.75 0.57 28.16
C GLU A 83 17.92 -0.72 28.94
N HIS A 84 17.33 -0.79 30.12
CA HIS A 84 17.42 -1.95 30.99
C HIS A 84 16.23 -2.89 30.90
N GLY A 85 15.32 -2.64 29.95
CA GLY A 85 14.16 -3.49 29.78
C GLY A 85 13.15 -3.44 30.92
N MET A 86 13.31 -2.51 31.81
CA MET A 86 12.42 -2.33 32.95
C MET A 86 11.20 -1.56 32.50
N VAL A 87 10.09 -2.25 32.46
CA VAL A 87 8.82 -1.69 31.97
C VAL A 87 7.82 -1.55 33.11
N SER A 88 8.27 -1.53 34.34
CA SER A 88 7.40 -1.56 35.49
C SER A 88 6.41 -0.41 35.55
N THR A 89 6.83 0.78 35.13
CA THR A 89 5.94 1.94 35.05
C THR A 89 5.12 1.97 33.79
N ALA A 90 5.66 1.44 32.70
CA ALA A 90 4.95 1.43 31.42
C ALA A 90 3.72 0.53 31.45
N ALA A 91 3.79 -0.57 32.18
CA ALA A 91 2.68 -1.51 32.28
C ALA A 91 1.49 -0.92 33.03
N MET A 92 1.69 0.16 33.77
CA MET A 92 0.65 0.80 34.55
C MET A 92 0.04 2.02 33.84
N VAL A 93 0.60 2.44 32.72
CA VAL A 93 0.11 3.60 31.98
C VAL A 93 -0.75 3.12 30.82
N PRO A 94 -1.99 3.58 30.72
CA PRO A 94 -2.84 3.16 29.60
C PRO A 94 -2.27 3.67 28.28
N PRO A 95 -2.45 2.90 27.20
CA PRO A 95 -2.04 3.36 25.88
C PRO A 95 -2.78 4.64 25.50
N VAL A 96 -2.06 5.53 24.83
CA VAL A 96 -2.64 6.77 24.32
C VAL A 96 -3.08 6.56 22.88
N ALA A 97 -4.31 6.91 22.58
CA ALA A 97 -4.81 6.88 21.23
C ALA A 97 -4.28 8.11 20.48
N THR A 98 -3.57 7.87 19.39
CA THR A 98 -3.03 8.92 18.55
C THR A 98 -3.55 8.74 17.13
N ALA A 99 -4.08 9.80 16.54
CA ALA A 99 -4.46 9.78 15.15
C ALA A 99 -3.21 9.91 14.28
N GLN A 100 -3.06 9.01 13.34
CA GLN A 100 -1.92 8.99 12.45
C GLN A 100 -2.38 8.89 11.01
N ASP A 101 -1.81 9.71 10.13
CA ASP A 101 -2.08 9.62 8.71
C ASP A 101 -1.26 8.46 8.13
N VAL A 102 -1.95 7.57 7.45
CA VAL A 102 -1.33 6.41 6.82
C VAL A 102 -1.82 6.28 5.39
N GLY A 103 -1.08 5.52 4.60
CA GLY A 103 -1.45 5.25 3.23
C GLY A 103 -1.02 6.36 2.29
N GLY A 104 -1.61 6.31 1.13
CA GLY A 104 -1.31 7.18 0.02
C GLY A 104 -0.94 6.36 -1.20
N VAL A 105 -1.64 6.56 -2.29
CA VAL A 105 -1.36 5.88 -3.54
C VAL A 105 -1.28 6.91 -4.66
N THR A 106 -0.26 6.74 -5.51
CA THR A 106 -0.17 7.48 -6.76
C THR A 106 -0.43 6.50 -7.87
N ALA A 107 -1.45 6.73 -8.66
CA ALA A 107 -1.79 5.85 -9.76
C ALA A 107 -1.63 6.59 -11.08
N ILE A 108 -0.90 5.99 -11.99
CA ILE A 108 -0.66 6.53 -13.33
C ILE A 108 -1.26 5.55 -14.32
N VAL A 109 -2.20 6.03 -15.12
CA VAL A 109 -2.86 5.21 -16.13
C VAL A 109 -2.27 5.55 -17.49
N MET A 110 -1.83 4.53 -18.21
CA MET A 110 -1.20 4.71 -19.51
C MET A 110 -1.85 3.79 -20.54
N ASP A 111 -1.80 4.21 -21.78
CA ASP A 111 -2.22 3.37 -22.89
C ASP A 111 -1.11 2.35 -23.19
N VAL A 112 -1.54 1.12 -23.45
CA VAL A 112 -0.63 0.07 -23.92
C VAL A 112 -0.83 -0.06 -25.43
N GLN A 113 0.20 0.28 -26.17
CA GLN A 113 0.14 0.19 -27.63
C GLN A 113 0.18 -1.26 -28.09
N LYS A 114 1.02 -2.07 -27.45
CA LYS A 114 1.22 -3.46 -27.81
C LYS A 114 1.71 -4.26 -26.63
N MET A 115 1.20 -5.46 -26.48
CA MET A 115 1.68 -6.40 -25.48
C MET A 115 1.90 -7.75 -26.16
N ASP A 116 3.11 -8.26 -26.10
CA ASP A 116 3.46 -9.56 -26.64
C ASP A 116 3.98 -10.45 -25.52
N LYS A 117 3.54 -11.70 -25.52
CA LYS A 117 4.08 -12.74 -24.66
C LYS A 117 4.74 -13.78 -25.53
N PHE A 118 5.97 -14.05 -25.26
CA PHE A 118 6.76 -15.00 -26.06
C PHE A 118 6.88 -16.34 -25.36
#